data_67df485b8664c7f9670147afc5807159
#
_entry.id   67df485b8664c7f9670147afc5807159
#
_cell.length_a   1.000
_cell.length_b   1.000
_cell.length_c   1.000
_cell.angle_alpha   90.00
_cell.angle_beta   90.00
_cell.angle_gamma   90.00
#
_symmetry.space_group_name_H-M   'P 1'
#
loop_
_entity.id
_entity.type
_entity.pdbx_description
1 polymer ?
#
loop_
_entity_poly.entity_id
_entity_poly.type
_entity_poly.pdbx_seq_one_letter_code
_entity_poly.pdbx_strand_id
1 'polypeptide(L)'
;MIFAAGLGTRLKPLTDTMPKALVRVGEKPLLWHVLMKLRAAGFERIVINVHHFAQQIVDYIGANQSFGLDIRFSDETGGLLETGGGIKKALPLFNPSEPILIHNVDILSNLDLSALPLDAPLLVVSRRQTKRYLQFDDSMRLVGWKNVETGEVKGREAQSMAFSGIHVFHPSLAPLLADWPDRFPIMDFYLKACSDHLIRGYEAPNLRLLDVGKLDTLEVAETFIKTL
;
A
#
# COMPACT_ATOMS: atom_id res chain seq x y z
N MET A 1 -4.36 -3.62 -6.14
CA MET A 1 -3.05 -4.29 -5.90
C MET A 1 -2.77 -4.40 -4.41
N ILE A 2 -2.23 -5.53 -3.95
CA ILE A 2 -1.77 -5.69 -2.55
C ILE A 2 -0.24 -5.78 -2.57
N PHE A 3 0.43 -4.94 -1.77
CA PHE A 3 1.86 -5.06 -1.54
C PHE A 3 2.17 -6.11 -0.48
N ALA A 4 2.67 -7.28 -0.91
CA ALA A 4 3.00 -8.43 -0.06
C ALA A 4 4.45 -8.93 -0.21
N ALA A 5 5.27 -8.29 -1.07
CA ALA A 5 6.66 -8.70 -1.33
C ALA A 5 7.66 -8.30 -0.22
N GLY A 6 7.23 -7.58 0.81
CA GLY A 6 8.11 -7.11 1.88
C GLY A 6 8.69 -8.24 2.74
N LEU A 7 9.98 -8.12 3.12
CA LEU A 7 10.70 -9.12 3.92
C LEU A 7 10.19 -9.28 5.36
N GLY A 8 9.46 -8.31 5.89
CA GLY A 8 8.89 -8.38 7.23
C GLY A 8 9.91 -8.43 8.39
N THR A 9 11.13 -7.95 8.21
CA THR A 9 12.24 -8.10 9.14
C THR A 9 11.96 -7.66 10.58
N ARG A 10 11.03 -6.73 10.77
CA ARG A 10 10.61 -6.24 12.10
C ARG A 10 9.64 -7.18 12.84
N LEU A 11 9.14 -8.21 12.17
CA LEU A 11 8.25 -9.25 12.72
C LEU A 11 8.99 -10.56 13.01
N LYS A 12 10.33 -10.58 12.92
CA LYS A 12 11.10 -11.75 13.34
C LYS A 12 10.88 -12.07 14.82
N PRO A 13 10.82 -13.35 15.20
CA PRO A 13 11.18 -14.54 14.40
C PRO A 13 10.03 -15.09 13.52
N LEU A 14 8.81 -14.56 13.57
CA LEU A 14 7.66 -15.09 12.80
C LEU A 14 7.96 -15.15 11.30
N THR A 15 8.61 -14.10 10.78
CA THR A 15 8.93 -13.99 9.36
C THR A 15 10.23 -14.69 8.94
N ASP A 16 10.83 -15.50 9.82
CA ASP A 16 11.93 -16.39 9.44
C ASP A 16 11.44 -17.64 8.69
N THR A 17 10.15 -17.99 8.84
CA THR A 17 9.54 -19.20 8.25
C THR A 17 8.32 -18.94 7.38
N MET A 18 7.79 -17.71 7.36
CA MET A 18 6.62 -17.35 6.56
C MET A 18 6.68 -15.90 6.07
N PRO A 19 5.98 -15.56 4.97
CA PRO A 19 5.89 -14.17 4.53
C PRO A 19 5.05 -13.35 5.51
N LYS A 20 5.37 -12.05 5.65
CA LYS A 20 4.60 -11.13 6.48
C LYS A 20 3.09 -11.17 6.19
N ALA A 21 2.71 -11.33 4.94
CA ALA A 21 1.32 -11.41 4.50
C ALA A 21 0.54 -12.55 5.18
N LEU A 22 1.22 -13.63 5.61
CA LEU A 22 0.61 -14.77 6.27
C LEU A 22 0.71 -14.72 7.80
N VAL A 23 1.35 -13.70 8.39
CA VAL A 23 1.30 -13.47 9.84
C VAL A 23 -0.15 -13.24 10.26
N ARG A 24 -0.56 -13.93 11.33
CA ARG A 24 -1.95 -13.91 11.80
C ARG A 24 -2.21 -12.72 12.72
N VAL A 25 -3.40 -12.16 12.57
CA VAL A 25 -4.01 -11.22 13.51
C VAL A 25 -5.37 -11.82 13.87
N GLY A 26 -5.54 -12.22 15.12
CA GLY A 26 -6.62 -13.11 15.50
C GLY A 26 -6.49 -14.46 14.78
N GLU A 27 -7.59 -14.96 14.23
CA GLU A 27 -7.61 -16.28 13.58
C GLU A 27 -7.19 -16.25 12.10
N LYS A 28 -7.01 -15.09 11.48
CA LYS A 28 -6.80 -14.93 10.04
C LYS A 28 -5.49 -14.22 9.72
N PRO A 29 -4.82 -14.56 8.58
CA PRO A 29 -3.64 -13.83 8.13
C PRO A 29 -3.95 -12.37 7.75
N LEU A 30 -2.94 -11.49 7.81
CA LEU A 30 -3.04 -10.11 7.32
C LEU A 30 -3.59 -10.03 5.91
N LEU A 31 -3.12 -10.90 5.01
CA LEU A 31 -3.60 -10.97 3.63
C LEU A 31 -5.11 -11.23 3.55
N TRP A 32 -5.65 -12.09 4.42
CA TRP A 32 -7.09 -12.36 4.45
C TRP A 32 -7.89 -11.10 4.78
N HIS A 33 -7.46 -10.34 5.79
CA HIS A 33 -8.16 -9.12 6.20
C HIS A 33 -8.23 -8.10 5.06
N VAL A 34 -7.10 -7.91 4.33
CA VAL A 34 -7.06 -6.98 3.20
C VAL A 34 -7.89 -7.50 2.03
N LEU A 35 -7.81 -8.81 1.70
CA LEU A 35 -8.62 -9.41 0.64
C LEU A 35 -10.12 -9.28 0.90
N MET A 36 -10.57 -9.58 2.13
CA MET A 36 -11.99 -9.47 2.47
C MET A 36 -12.47 -8.02 2.42
N LYS A 37 -11.65 -7.07 2.85
CA LYS A 37 -11.94 -5.64 2.75
C LYS A 37 -12.08 -5.17 1.30
N LEU A 38 -11.15 -5.56 0.43
CA LEU A 38 -11.22 -5.25 -1.01
C LEU A 38 -12.44 -5.88 -1.67
N ARG A 39 -12.71 -7.16 -1.37
CA ARG A 39 -13.91 -7.86 -1.89
C ARG A 39 -15.20 -7.17 -1.46
N ALA A 40 -15.31 -6.79 -0.18
CA ALA A 40 -16.48 -6.09 0.33
C ALA A 40 -16.69 -4.71 -0.34
N ALA A 41 -15.61 -4.06 -0.77
CA ALA A 41 -15.66 -2.80 -1.53
C ALA A 41 -15.89 -2.99 -3.04
N GLY A 42 -16.14 -4.22 -3.51
CA GLY A 42 -16.49 -4.51 -4.91
C GLY A 42 -15.31 -4.72 -5.85
N PHE A 43 -14.07 -4.84 -5.34
CA PHE A 43 -12.92 -5.18 -6.18
C PHE A 43 -12.90 -6.66 -6.51
N GLU A 44 -12.97 -6.99 -7.81
CA GLU A 44 -12.99 -8.37 -8.30
C GLU A 44 -11.62 -8.87 -8.74
N ARG A 45 -10.82 -8.01 -9.40
CA ARG A 45 -9.44 -8.34 -9.81
C ARG A 45 -8.43 -7.79 -8.82
N ILE A 46 -7.60 -8.69 -8.29
CA ILE A 46 -6.55 -8.34 -7.33
C ILE A 46 -5.21 -8.86 -7.81
N VAL A 47 -4.21 -7.99 -7.90
CA VAL A 47 -2.82 -8.37 -8.14
C VAL A 47 -2.07 -8.32 -6.81
N ILE A 48 -1.36 -9.40 -6.47
CA ILE A 48 -0.53 -9.51 -5.27
C ILE A 48 0.93 -9.62 -5.72
N ASN A 49 1.79 -8.68 -5.33
CA ASN A 49 3.21 -8.89 -5.56
C ASN A 49 3.79 -9.84 -4.51
N VAL A 50 4.66 -10.74 -4.96
CA VAL A 50 5.24 -11.79 -4.11
C VAL A 50 6.75 -11.84 -4.30
N HIS A 51 7.49 -12.10 -3.23
CA HIS A 51 8.95 -12.23 -3.24
C HIS A 51 9.40 -13.35 -2.28
N HIS A 52 9.72 -13.01 -1.02
CA HIS A 52 10.15 -13.95 -0.01
C HIS A 52 9.01 -14.89 0.38
N PHE A 53 9.24 -16.21 0.38
CA PHE A 53 8.22 -17.23 0.59
C PHE A 53 7.01 -17.11 -0.36
N ALA A 54 7.23 -16.69 -1.61
CA ALA A 54 6.18 -16.47 -2.60
C ALA A 54 5.22 -17.67 -2.72
N GLN A 55 5.76 -18.91 -2.73
CA GLN A 55 4.95 -20.12 -2.89
C GLN A 55 3.93 -20.28 -1.75
N GLN A 56 4.26 -19.91 -0.51
CA GLN A 56 3.32 -19.99 0.60
C GLN A 56 2.10 -19.09 0.41
N ILE A 57 2.29 -17.91 -0.20
CA ILE A 57 1.18 -17.00 -0.54
C ILE A 57 0.31 -17.62 -1.64
N VAL A 58 0.95 -18.18 -2.69
CA VAL A 58 0.25 -18.85 -3.79
C VAL A 58 -0.56 -20.03 -3.28
N ASP A 59 0.05 -20.89 -2.44
CA ASP A 59 -0.62 -22.05 -1.85
C ASP A 59 -1.80 -21.65 -0.97
N TYR A 60 -1.63 -20.60 -0.14
CA TYR A 60 -2.70 -20.08 0.70
C TYR A 60 -3.90 -19.59 -0.14
N ILE A 61 -3.65 -18.85 -1.19
CA ILE A 61 -4.70 -18.37 -2.11
C ILE A 61 -5.39 -19.55 -2.80
N GLY A 62 -4.62 -20.53 -3.32
CA GLY A 62 -5.15 -21.72 -3.99
C GLY A 62 -6.00 -22.58 -3.05
N ALA A 63 -5.53 -22.85 -1.84
CA ALA A 63 -6.25 -23.63 -0.82
C ALA A 63 -7.59 -22.99 -0.40
N ASN A 64 -7.75 -21.68 -0.60
CA ASN A 64 -8.98 -20.94 -0.33
C ASN A 64 -9.77 -20.58 -1.61
N GLN A 65 -9.52 -21.30 -2.73
CA GLN A 65 -10.24 -21.10 -4.00
C GLN A 65 -10.24 -19.62 -4.45
N SER A 66 -9.10 -18.94 -4.27
CA SER A 66 -8.90 -17.51 -4.56
C SER A 66 -9.96 -16.59 -3.92
N PHE A 67 -10.64 -17.06 -2.88
CA PHE A 67 -11.75 -16.34 -2.22
C PHE A 67 -12.87 -15.88 -3.18
N GLY A 68 -13.01 -16.54 -4.34
CA GLY A 68 -13.95 -16.18 -5.39
C GLY A 68 -13.56 -14.92 -6.17
N LEU A 69 -12.28 -14.53 -6.18
CA LEU A 69 -11.72 -13.35 -6.85
C LEU A 69 -10.81 -13.74 -8.02
N ASP A 70 -10.63 -12.86 -9.02
CA ASP A 70 -9.57 -12.96 -10.04
C ASP A 70 -8.25 -12.50 -9.42
N ILE A 71 -7.51 -13.43 -8.79
CA ILE A 71 -6.21 -13.14 -8.16
C ILE A 71 -5.09 -13.49 -9.12
N ARG A 72 -4.20 -12.51 -9.36
CA ARG A 72 -2.98 -12.65 -10.15
C ARG A 72 -1.77 -12.31 -9.30
N PHE A 73 -0.62 -12.92 -9.65
CA PHE A 73 0.64 -12.68 -8.94
C PHE A 73 1.61 -11.89 -9.80
N SER A 74 2.20 -10.85 -9.22
CA SER A 74 3.37 -10.16 -9.77
C SER A 74 4.60 -10.71 -9.06
N ASP A 75 5.34 -11.58 -9.76
CA ASP A 75 6.47 -12.32 -9.18
C ASP A 75 7.74 -11.44 -9.14
N GLU A 76 8.22 -11.13 -7.93
CA GLU A 76 9.46 -10.41 -7.66
C GLU A 76 10.57 -11.32 -7.09
N THR A 77 10.46 -12.66 -7.20
CA THR A 77 11.43 -13.62 -6.63
C THR A 77 12.84 -13.43 -7.18
N GLY A 78 12.98 -12.94 -8.39
CA GLY A 78 14.27 -12.58 -8.99
C GLY A 78 14.96 -11.35 -8.40
N GLY A 79 14.27 -10.56 -7.57
CA GLY A 79 14.79 -9.38 -6.89
C GLY A 79 13.67 -8.44 -6.45
N LEU A 80 13.79 -7.92 -5.22
CA LEU A 80 12.84 -6.97 -4.65
C LEU A 80 12.89 -5.64 -5.41
N LEU A 81 11.76 -5.21 -5.96
CA LEU A 81 11.66 -4.03 -6.83
C LEU A 81 11.29 -2.74 -6.09
N GLU A 82 11.04 -2.83 -4.78
CA GLU A 82 10.45 -1.75 -3.98
C GLU A 82 9.04 -1.40 -4.47
N THR A 83 8.44 -0.34 -3.92
CA THR A 83 7.01 -0.07 -4.16
C THR A 83 6.72 0.48 -5.56
N GLY A 84 7.60 1.29 -6.11
CA GLY A 84 7.42 1.86 -7.44
C GLY A 84 7.73 0.86 -8.56
N GLY A 85 8.83 0.12 -8.45
CA GLY A 85 9.16 -0.94 -9.38
C GLY A 85 8.14 -2.08 -9.35
N GLY A 86 7.60 -2.41 -8.17
CA GLY A 86 6.50 -3.37 -8.03
C GLY A 86 5.24 -2.95 -8.79
N ILE A 87 4.85 -1.66 -8.73
CA ILE A 87 3.75 -1.15 -9.57
C ILE A 87 4.09 -1.25 -11.05
N LYS A 88 5.27 -0.74 -11.47
CA LYS A 88 5.71 -0.77 -12.86
C LYS A 88 5.63 -2.19 -13.43
N LYS A 89 6.12 -3.18 -12.70
CA LYS A 89 6.08 -4.60 -13.09
C LYS A 89 4.66 -5.16 -13.17
N ALA A 90 3.78 -4.73 -12.28
CA ALA A 90 2.40 -5.24 -12.21
C ALA A 90 1.45 -4.61 -13.24
N LEU A 91 1.79 -3.46 -13.86
CA LEU A 91 0.91 -2.76 -14.81
C LEU A 91 0.31 -3.66 -15.90
N PRO A 92 1.06 -4.58 -16.55
CA PRO A 92 0.51 -5.46 -17.59
C PRO A 92 -0.59 -6.43 -17.10
N LEU A 93 -0.76 -6.59 -15.79
CA LEU A 93 -1.77 -7.45 -15.18
C LEU A 93 -3.11 -6.73 -14.95
N PHE A 94 -3.15 -5.42 -15.19
CA PHE A 94 -4.33 -4.56 -15.03
C PHE A 94 -4.87 -4.06 -16.38
N ASN A 95 -6.08 -3.52 -16.35
CA ASN A 95 -6.57 -2.73 -17.47
C ASN A 95 -5.84 -1.37 -17.50
N PRO A 96 -5.17 -1.03 -18.61
CA PRO A 96 -4.36 0.20 -18.68
C PRO A 96 -5.17 1.50 -18.58
N SER A 97 -6.50 1.43 -18.74
CA SER A 97 -7.39 2.60 -18.67
C SER A 97 -8.06 2.78 -17.30
N GLU A 98 -7.84 1.86 -16.36
CA GLU A 98 -8.49 1.88 -15.06
C GLU A 98 -7.52 2.28 -13.94
N PRO A 99 -7.99 3.05 -12.94
CA PRO A 99 -7.19 3.35 -11.76
C PRO A 99 -6.95 2.08 -10.93
N ILE A 100 -5.78 2.01 -10.29
CA ILE A 100 -5.38 0.88 -9.46
C ILE A 100 -5.37 1.33 -8.00
N LEU A 101 -6.28 0.77 -7.19
CA LEU A 101 -6.16 0.91 -5.74
C LEU A 101 -5.02 0.02 -5.24
N ILE A 102 -4.09 0.60 -4.50
CA ILE A 102 -2.93 -0.07 -3.92
C ILE A 102 -3.06 -0.04 -2.41
N HIS A 103 -2.85 -1.20 -1.78
CA HIS A 103 -3.01 -1.38 -0.34
C HIS A 103 -1.83 -2.19 0.20
N ASN A 104 -1.14 -1.67 1.20
CA ASN A 104 -0.13 -2.44 1.93
C ASN A 104 -0.80 -3.57 2.71
N VAL A 105 -0.24 -4.77 2.69
CA VAL A 105 -0.82 -5.95 3.35
C VAL A 105 -0.87 -5.85 4.87
N ASP A 106 -0.04 -4.98 5.45
CA ASP A 106 0.11 -4.79 6.90
C ASP A 106 -0.73 -3.63 7.46
N ILE A 107 -1.55 -3.01 6.66
CA ILE A 107 -2.42 -1.92 7.10
C ILE A 107 -3.82 -2.46 7.40
N LEU A 108 -4.27 -2.28 8.62
CA LEU A 108 -5.65 -2.49 9.04
C LEU A 108 -6.32 -1.12 9.24
N SER A 109 -7.54 -0.94 8.75
CA SER A 109 -8.25 0.35 8.87
C SER A 109 -9.75 0.21 8.76
N ASN A 110 -10.48 1.21 9.28
CA ASN A 110 -11.90 1.38 9.05
C ASN A 110 -12.23 2.18 7.76
N LEU A 111 -11.22 2.45 6.92
CA LEU A 111 -11.41 3.19 5.67
C LEU A 111 -12.45 2.51 4.79
N ASP A 112 -13.47 3.24 4.37
CA ASP A 112 -14.36 2.80 3.31
C ASP A 112 -13.66 2.94 1.96
N LEU A 113 -13.24 1.82 1.38
CA LEU A 113 -12.52 1.82 0.10
C LEU A 113 -13.46 2.12 -1.08
N SER A 114 -14.76 1.89 -0.94
CA SER A 114 -15.75 2.16 -1.99
C SER A 114 -16.03 3.67 -2.14
N ALA A 115 -15.76 4.44 -1.10
CA ALA A 115 -15.94 5.89 -1.10
C ALA A 115 -14.72 6.68 -1.63
N LEU A 116 -13.63 6.00 -1.98
CA LEU A 116 -12.43 6.68 -2.49
C LEU A 116 -12.68 7.26 -3.89
N PRO A 117 -12.36 8.54 -4.14
CA PRO A 117 -12.38 9.10 -5.49
C PRO A 117 -11.26 8.45 -6.34
N LEU A 118 -11.63 7.96 -7.52
CA LEU A 118 -10.73 7.25 -8.42
C LEU A 118 -10.40 8.06 -9.69
N ASP A 119 -10.82 9.32 -9.75
CA ASP A 119 -10.69 10.22 -10.90
C ASP A 119 -9.30 10.85 -11.06
N ALA A 120 -8.43 10.71 -10.06
CA ALA A 120 -7.07 11.24 -10.06
C ALA A 120 -6.14 10.39 -9.17
N PRO A 121 -4.81 10.54 -9.31
CA PRO A 121 -3.85 10.00 -8.35
C PRO A 121 -4.15 10.50 -6.94
N LEU A 122 -4.22 9.57 -5.98
CA LEU A 122 -4.68 9.87 -4.62
C LEU A 122 -3.81 9.16 -3.58
N LEU A 123 -3.44 9.87 -2.52
CA LEU A 123 -2.74 9.33 -1.36
C LEU A 123 -3.65 9.44 -0.13
N VAL A 124 -4.02 8.32 0.47
CA VAL A 124 -4.75 8.34 1.74
C VAL A 124 -3.80 8.76 2.85
N VAL A 125 -4.18 9.79 3.59
CA VAL A 125 -3.34 10.44 4.60
C VAL A 125 -4.10 10.65 5.91
N SER A 126 -3.36 10.89 7.00
CA SER A 126 -3.92 11.18 8.31
C SER A 126 -3.00 12.08 9.13
N ARG A 127 -3.54 12.66 10.22
CA ARG A 127 -2.77 13.52 11.14
C ARG A 127 -2.01 12.75 12.22
N ARG A 128 -1.82 11.42 12.06
CA ARG A 128 -1.06 10.61 13.01
C ARG A 128 0.41 11.06 13.09
N GLN A 129 1.04 10.83 14.22
CA GLN A 129 2.47 11.08 14.37
C GLN A 129 3.29 10.06 13.55
N THR A 130 4.31 10.56 12.88
CA THR A 130 5.30 9.77 12.12
C THR A 130 6.63 10.54 12.05
N LYS A 131 7.67 9.87 11.58
CA LYS A 131 8.98 10.50 11.31
C LYS A 131 9.04 11.15 9.92
N ARG A 132 8.18 10.72 9.00
CA ARG A 132 8.17 11.11 7.58
C ARG A 132 6.79 11.58 7.19
N TYR A 133 6.68 12.85 6.81
CA TYR A 133 5.44 13.47 6.41
C TYR A 133 5.46 13.83 4.94
N LEU A 134 4.34 13.63 4.26
CA LEU A 134 4.02 14.28 3.00
C LEU A 134 3.54 15.69 3.28
N GLN A 135 3.84 16.61 2.37
CA GLN A 135 3.45 18.01 2.47
C GLN A 135 2.36 18.32 1.45
N PHE A 136 1.27 18.89 1.91
CA PHE A 136 0.12 19.21 1.05
C PHE A 136 -0.21 20.72 1.17
N ASP A 137 -0.56 21.34 0.04
CA ASP A 137 -1.08 22.71 0.04
C ASP A 137 -2.54 22.76 0.54
N ASP A 138 -3.11 23.97 0.61
CA ASP A 138 -4.47 24.19 1.11
C ASP A 138 -5.56 23.51 0.25
N SER A 139 -5.23 23.12 -0.99
CA SER A 139 -6.08 22.34 -1.89
C SER A 139 -5.82 20.84 -1.82
N MET A 140 -5.07 20.39 -0.83
CA MET A 140 -4.64 19.00 -0.66
C MET A 140 -3.85 18.44 -1.86
N ARG A 141 -3.07 19.28 -2.57
CA ARG A 141 -2.13 18.81 -3.59
C ARG A 141 -0.80 18.48 -2.93
N LEU A 142 -0.21 17.33 -3.30
CA LEU A 142 1.14 16.98 -2.87
C LEU A 142 2.15 18.00 -3.40
N VAL A 143 2.94 18.59 -2.50
CA VAL A 143 3.95 19.62 -2.83
C VAL A 143 5.33 19.31 -2.24
N GLY A 144 5.45 18.28 -1.42
CA GLY A 144 6.75 17.92 -0.83
C GLY A 144 6.67 16.79 0.19
N TRP A 145 7.81 16.58 0.84
CA TRP A 145 8.02 15.58 1.87
C TRP A 145 9.03 16.09 2.90
N LYS A 146 8.88 15.69 4.15
CA LYS A 146 9.77 16.07 5.27
C LYS A 146 10.05 14.90 6.18
N ASN A 147 11.33 14.73 6.57
CA ASN A 147 11.73 13.84 7.65
C ASN A 147 12.04 14.69 8.88
N VAL A 148 11.26 14.54 9.95
CA VAL A 148 11.41 15.35 11.18
C VAL A 148 12.59 14.93 12.06
N GLU A 149 13.15 13.72 11.86
CA GLU A 149 14.34 13.27 12.59
C GLU A 149 15.62 13.82 11.97
N THR A 150 15.71 13.86 10.65
CA THR A 150 16.91 14.30 9.94
C THR A 150 16.85 15.77 9.52
N GLY A 151 15.67 16.37 9.53
CA GLY A 151 15.42 17.71 8.98
C GLY A 151 15.40 17.77 7.46
N GLU A 152 15.55 16.64 6.76
CA GLU A 152 15.53 16.59 5.28
C GLU A 152 14.16 17.00 4.75
N VAL A 153 14.15 17.89 3.73
CA VAL A 153 12.97 18.34 3.02
C VAL A 153 13.18 18.13 1.53
N LYS A 154 12.17 17.56 0.85
CA LYS A 154 12.08 17.46 -0.60
C LYS A 154 10.85 18.26 -1.07
N GLY A 155 11.02 19.17 -2.03
CA GLY A 155 9.93 20.04 -2.47
C GLY A 155 9.67 21.19 -1.49
N ARG A 156 8.41 21.55 -1.26
CA ARG A 156 7.99 22.69 -0.43
C ARG A 156 7.38 22.22 0.90
N GLU A 157 7.73 22.89 2.01
CA GLU A 157 7.05 22.70 3.29
C GLU A 157 5.65 23.31 3.24
N ALA A 158 4.68 22.58 3.77
CA ALA A 158 3.27 22.95 3.84
C ALA A 158 2.56 22.16 4.96
N GLN A 159 1.29 21.80 4.80
CA GLN A 159 0.59 20.98 5.77
C GLN A 159 1.17 19.55 5.80
N SER A 160 1.66 19.13 6.96
CA SER A 160 2.26 17.82 7.17
C SER A 160 1.20 16.75 7.43
N MET A 161 1.20 15.69 6.60
CA MET A 161 0.28 14.55 6.73
C MET A 161 1.05 13.23 6.63
N ALA A 162 0.63 12.24 7.44
CA ALA A 162 1.22 10.90 7.41
C ALA A 162 0.58 10.05 6.34
N PHE A 163 1.36 9.42 5.48
CA PHE A 163 0.87 8.44 4.50
C PHE A 163 0.34 7.18 5.18
N SER A 164 -0.78 6.68 4.70
CA SER A 164 -1.52 5.56 5.31
C SER A 164 -1.18 4.18 4.72
N GLY A 165 -0.33 4.10 3.70
CA GLY A 165 -0.06 2.83 3.00
C GLY A 165 -1.18 2.39 2.04
N ILE A 166 -2.13 3.30 1.74
CA ILE A 166 -3.22 3.10 0.79
C ILE A 166 -3.22 4.27 -0.20
N HIS A 167 -3.25 3.97 -1.50
CA HIS A 167 -3.26 5.00 -2.52
C HIS A 167 -3.90 4.52 -3.82
N VAL A 168 -4.27 5.47 -4.68
CA VAL A 168 -4.75 5.21 -6.05
C VAL A 168 -3.65 5.62 -7.02
N PHE A 169 -3.17 4.65 -7.80
CA PHE A 169 -2.32 4.92 -8.96
C PHE A 169 -3.23 5.10 -10.18
N HIS A 170 -3.22 6.29 -10.75
CA HIS A 170 -4.08 6.64 -11.87
C HIS A 170 -3.37 6.40 -13.21
N PRO A 171 -4.07 5.96 -14.27
CA PRO A 171 -3.49 5.69 -15.59
C PRO A 171 -2.71 6.86 -16.20
N SER A 172 -3.07 8.10 -15.89
CA SER A 172 -2.35 9.28 -16.35
C SER A 172 -0.87 9.34 -15.97
N LEU A 173 -0.48 8.61 -14.92
CA LEU A 173 0.90 8.54 -14.46
C LEU A 173 1.68 7.36 -15.08
N ALA A 174 1.00 6.39 -15.69
CA ALA A 174 1.65 5.18 -16.20
C ALA A 174 2.73 5.46 -17.26
N PRO A 175 2.53 6.38 -18.23
CA PRO A 175 3.57 6.71 -19.21
C PRO A 175 4.86 7.24 -18.59
N LEU A 176 4.77 7.95 -17.46
CA LEU A 176 5.93 8.53 -16.78
C LEU A 176 6.85 7.45 -16.15
N LEU A 177 6.33 6.24 -15.91
CA LEU A 177 7.12 5.14 -15.37
C LEU A 177 8.11 4.55 -16.37
N ALA A 178 7.96 4.82 -17.67
CA ALA A 178 8.84 4.28 -18.71
C ALA A 178 10.32 4.65 -18.46
N ASP A 179 10.56 5.89 -18.05
CA ASP A 179 11.90 6.44 -17.82
C ASP A 179 12.46 6.14 -16.41
N TRP A 180 11.67 5.47 -15.57
CA TRP A 180 12.10 5.11 -14.21
C TRP A 180 12.83 3.76 -14.23
N PRO A 181 13.83 3.57 -13.33
CA PRO A 181 14.52 2.28 -13.19
C PRO A 181 13.52 1.17 -12.79
N ASP A 182 13.95 -0.08 -12.84
CA ASP A 182 13.09 -1.20 -12.44
C ASP A 182 12.90 -1.30 -10.92
N ARG A 183 13.81 -0.70 -10.15
CA ARG A 183 13.74 -0.69 -8.69
C ARG A 183 13.77 0.74 -8.14
N PHE A 184 12.67 1.16 -7.49
CA PHE A 184 12.56 2.47 -6.85
C PHE A 184 11.36 2.53 -5.89
N PRO A 185 11.40 3.43 -4.86
CA PRO A 185 10.26 3.72 -4.01
C PRO A 185 9.22 4.55 -4.75
N ILE A 186 7.94 4.23 -4.63
CA ILE A 186 6.86 4.99 -5.29
C ILE A 186 6.78 6.45 -4.82
N MET A 187 7.18 6.73 -3.59
CA MET A 187 7.17 8.11 -3.08
C MET A 187 8.16 9.02 -3.81
N ASP A 188 9.32 8.53 -4.21
CA ASP A 188 10.27 9.32 -5.01
C ASP A 188 9.68 9.67 -6.38
N PHE A 189 8.94 8.72 -6.98
CA PHE A 189 8.18 8.98 -8.21
C PHE A 189 7.10 10.04 -8.01
N TYR A 190 6.26 9.91 -6.98
CA TYR A 190 5.20 10.88 -6.71
C TYR A 190 5.76 12.28 -6.40
N LEU A 191 6.85 12.37 -5.65
CA LEU A 191 7.50 13.65 -5.35
C LEU A 191 8.11 14.32 -6.59
N LYS A 192 8.57 13.55 -7.57
CA LYS A 192 9.01 14.08 -8.86
C LYS A 192 7.83 14.46 -9.73
N ALA A 193 6.80 13.63 -9.80
CA ALA A 193 5.65 13.86 -10.66
C ALA A 193 4.75 15.02 -10.19
N CYS A 194 4.71 15.33 -8.88
CA CYS A 194 3.81 16.34 -8.32
C CYS A 194 4.11 17.77 -8.76
N SER A 195 5.27 18.06 -9.37
CA SER A 195 5.57 19.36 -9.97
C SER A 195 4.66 19.68 -11.16
N ASP A 196 4.36 18.66 -11.97
CA ASP A 196 3.64 18.82 -13.25
C ASP A 196 2.28 18.12 -13.27
N HIS A 197 2.05 17.19 -12.31
CA HIS A 197 0.84 16.40 -12.23
C HIS A 197 0.14 16.57 -10.88
N LEU A 198 -1.19 16.62 -10.91
CA LEU A 198 -2.01 16.65 -9.69
C LEU A 198 -1.94 15.30 -9.00
N ILE A 199 -1.44 15.28 -7.76
CA ILE A 199 -1.52 14.14 -6.85
C ILE A 199 -2.23 14.64 -5.59
N ARG A 200 -3.39 14.06 -5.27
CA ARG A 200 -4.24 14.53 -4.16
C ARG A 200 -3.95 13.79 -2.87
N GLY A 201 -3.99 14.49 -1.76
CA GLY A 201 -4.16 13.92 -0.43
C GLY A 201 -5.65 13.69 -0.13
N TYR A 202 -5.97 12.55 0.46
CA TYR A 202 -7.32 12.25 0.95
C TYR A 202 -7.26 11.94 2.45
N GLU A 203 -7.78 12.87 3.26
CA GLU A 203 -7.95 12.68 4.68
C GLU A 203 -9.37 12.14 4.94
N ALA A 204 -9.46 10.82 5.19
CA ALA A 204 -10.76 10.21 5.46
C ALA A 204 -11.28 10.63 6.84
N PRO A 205 -12.57 11.00 6.96
CA PRO A 205 -13.18 11.33 8.24
C PRO A 205 -13.06 10.15 9.22
N ASN A 206 -12.66 10.44 10.47
CA ASN A 206 -12.57 9.46 11.55
C ASN A 206 -11.72 8.21 11.20
N LEU A 207 -10.72 8.37 10.33
CA LEU A 207 -9.83 7.27 9.94
C LEU A 207 -9.11 6.71 11.18
N ARG A 208 -9.37 5.44 11.46
CA ARG A 208 -8.60 4.61 12.38
C ARG A 208 -7.75 3.66 11.56
N LEU A 209 -6.46 3.65 11.83
CA LEU A 209 -5.49 2.89 11.07
C LEU A 209 -4.43 2.29 12.01
N LEU A 210 -4.08 1.04 11.76
CA LEU A 210 -2.98 0.36 12.45
C LEU A 210 -2.03 -0.26 11.42
N ASP A 211 -0.73 0.08 11.55
CA ASP A 211 0.38 -0.57 10.83
C ASP A 211 0.86 -1.77 11.66
N VAL A 212 0.63 -2.97 11.17
CA VAL A 212 1.05 -4.24 11.81
C VAL A 212 2.45 -4.60 11.34
N GLY A 213 3.38 -3.71 11.61
CA GLY A 213 4.78 -3.82 11.15
C GLY A 213 5.74 -4.35 12.19
N LYS A 214 5.33 -4.56 13.45
CA LYS A 214 6.19 -4.97 14.58
C LYS A 214 5.45 -5.98 15.46
N LEU A 215 6.21 -6.75 16.27
CA LEU A 215 5.64 -7.74 17.19
C LEU A 215 4.72 -7.12 18.23
N ASP A 216 5.09 -5.97 18.79
CA ASP A 216 4.29 -5.24 19.79
C ASP A 216 2.94 -4.75 19.26
N THR A 217 2.79 -4.64 17.93
CA THR A 217 1.53 -4.22 17.31
C THR A 217 0.56 -5.38 17.06
N LEU A 218 0.97 -6.64 17.21
CA LEU A 218 0.09 -7.80 16.95
C LEU A 218 -1.05 -7.91 17.96
N GLU A 219 -0.77 -7.78 19.26
CA GLU A 219 -1.79 -7.84 20.32
C GLU A 219 -2.78 -6.67 20.17
N VAL A 220 -2.27 -5.48 19.85
CA VAL A 220 -3.10 -4.31 19.57
C VAL A 220 -3.98 -4.56 18.34
N ALA A 221 -3.44 -5.23 17.32
CA ALA A 221 -4.17 -5.55 16.09
C ALA A 221 -5.34 -6.50 16.33
N GLU A 222 -5.21 -7.48 17.23
CA GLU A 222 -6.30 -8.38 17.60
C GLU A 222 -7.48 -7.66 18.26
N THR A 223 -7.18 -6.64 19.07
CA THR A 223 -8.22 -5.79 19.64
C THR A 223 -8.81 -4.87 18.58
N PHE A 224 -7.95 -4.31 17.73
CA PHE A 224 -8.34 -3.36 16.69
C PHE A 224 -9.31 -3.97 15.68
N ILE A 225 -9.06 -5.20 15.17
CA ILE A 225 -9.94 -5.86 14.19
C ILE A 225 -11.36 -6.11 14.73
N LYS A 226 -11.54 -6.25 16.05
CA LYS A 226 -12.87 -6.41 16.67
C LYS A 226 -13.69 -5.11 16.67
N THR A 227 -13.05 -4.00 16.35
CA THR A 227 -13.66 -2.65 16.32
C THR A 227 -13.84 -2.10 14.90
N LEU A 228 -13.43 -2.87 13.87
CA LEU A 228 -13.62 -2.56 12.46
C LEU A 228 -14.96 -3.08 11.98
#